data_3be54aaf6937d129de7f7b42351352e4
#
_entry.id   3be54aaf6937d129de7f7b42351352e4
#
_cell.length_a   1.000
_cell.length_b   1.000
_cell.length_c   1.000
_cell.angle_alpha   90.00
_cell.angle_beta   90.00
_cell.angle_gamma   90.00
#
_symmetry.space_group_name_H-M   'P 1'
#
loop_
_entity.id
_entity.type
_entity.pdbx_description
1 polymer ?
#
loop_
_entity_poly.entity_id
_entity_poly.type
_entity_poly.pdbx_seq_one_letter_code
_entity_poly.pdbx_strand_id
1 'polypeptide(L)'
;MTGLTVGWDHDVELLLDFLNTRHVLDSEASWRAWVAERGLGRSSEIAQARAARAALRSSIEGSSGPQTAAGVVHIELTDGVPVLSSSDALGAVLAASARLAVLGSWERFKICPADDCQRAFFDRSRNRSRTWCSMQVCGNREKARTFRKRTRAQNSTLATV
;
A
#
# COMPACT_ATOMS: atom_id res chain seq x y z
N MET A 1 1.00 -11.23 26.21
CA MET A 1 1.26 -11.31 24.75
C MET A 1 0.48 -10.26 23.94
N THR A 2 0.14 -9.10 24.50
CA THR A 2 -0.78 -8.10 23.89
C THR A 2 -0.05 -6.94 23.20
N GLY A 3 1.26 -6.79 23.38
CA GLY A 3 2.01 -5.62 22.85
C GLY A 3 2.42 -5.69 21.38
N LEU A 4 2.55 -6.88 20.80
CA LEU A 4 2.99 -7.05 19.40
C LEU A 4 1.87 -6.82 18.37
N THR A 5 0.61 -7.00 18.75
CA THR A 5 -0.54 -6.83 17.86
C THR A 5 -0.89 -5.36 17.59
N VAL A 6 -0.78 -4.51 18.60
CA VAL A 6 -1.09 -3.07 18.46
C VAL A 6 -0.09 -2.39 17.53
N GLY A 7 1.19 -2.70 17.65
CA GLY A 7 2.22 -2.16 16.76
C GLY A 7 2.08 -2.65 15.31
N TRP A 8 1.75 -3.92 15.12
CA TRP A 8 1.61 -4.52 13.80
C TRP A 8 0.41 -3.95 13.01
N ASP A 9 -0.76 -3.82 13.64
CA ASP A 9 -1.92 -3.21 12.99
C ASP A 9 -1.65 -1.74 12.64
N HIS A 10 -0.98 -0.99 13.51
CA HIS A 10 -0.58 0.38 13.23
C HIS A 10 0.38 0.47 12.03
N ASP A 11 1.38 -0.41 11.93
CA ASP A 11 2.29 -0.46 10.79
C ASP A 11 1.56 -0.77 9.48
N VAL A 12 0.60 -1.70 9.51
CA VAL A 12 -0.24 -2.00 8.34
C VAL A 12 -1.07 -0.79 7.91
N GLU A 13 -1.70 -0.10 8.86
CA GLU A 13 -2.51 1.10 8.58
C GLU A 13 -1.65 2.23 8.03
N LEU A 14 -0.51 2.54 8.67
CA LEU A 14 0.41 3.57 8.23
C LEU A 14 0.89 3.31 6.79
N LEU A 15 1.30 2.06 6.51
CA LEU A 15 1.77 1.71 5.17
C LEU A 15 0.66 1.79 4.13
N LEU A 16 -0.54 1.32 4.43
CA LEU A 16 -1.69 1.42 3.53
C LEU A 16 -2.08 2.88 3.26
N ASP A 17 -2.10 3.71 4.30
CA ASP A 17 -2.38 5.13 4.17
C ASP A 17 -1.36 5.81 3.26
N PHE A 18 -0.07 5.52 3.46
CA PHE A 18 0.99 6.07 2.61
C PHE A 18 0.88 5.59 1.16
N LEU A 19 0.67 4.29 0.92
CA LEU A 19 0.52 3.74 -0.42
C LEU A 19 -0.67 4.33 -1.19
N ASN A 20 -1.68 4.79 -0.47
CA ASN A 20 -2.91 5.38 -1.04
C ASN A 20 -2.91 6.92 -1.07
N THR A 21 -1.79 7.59 -0.79
CA THR A 21 -1.64 9.06 -0.77
C THR A 21 -1.70 9.72 -2.14
N ARG A 22 -2.54 9.25 -3.08
CA ARG A 22 -2.55 9.72 -4.47
C ARG A 22 -2.64 11.24 -4.58
N HIS A 23 -3.62 11.86 -3.88
CA HIS A 23 -3.84 13.31 -3.92
C HIS A 23 -3.07 14.07 -2.83
N VAL A 24 -2.66 13.40 -1.77
CA VAL A 24 -1.85 14.00 -0.70
C VAL A 24 -0.50 14.47 -1.24
N LEU A 25 0.09 13.69 -2.14
CA LEU A 25 1.39 14.00 -2.74
C LEU A 25 1.29 14.94 -3.97
N ASP A 26 0.15 15.61 -4.19
CA ASP A 26 0.03 16.61 -5.26
C ASP A 26 0.64 17.95 -4.82
N SER A 27 0.64 18.28 -3.51
CA SER A 27 1.21 19.51 -2.98
C SER A 27 1.98 19.31 -1.67
N GLU A 28 3.00 20.16 -1.45
CA GLU A 28 3.76 20.22 -0.19
C GLU A 28 2.85 20.48 1.02
N ALA A 29 1.84 21.31 0.88
CA ALA A 29 0.91 21.62 1.96
C ALA A 29 0.10 20.39 2.39
N SER A 30 -0.43 19.64 1.43
CA SER A 30 -1.18 18.42 1.70
C SER A 30 -0.29 17.34 2.31
N TRP A 31 0.96 17.23 1.84
CA TRP A 31 1.92 16.29 2.41
C TRP A 31 2.26 16.63 3.86
N ARG A 32 2.56 17.91 4.17
CA ARG A 32 2.83 18.32 5.55
C ARG A 32 1.64 18.11 6.48
N ALA A 33 0.42 18.41 6.01
CA ALA A 33 -0.80 18.18 6.77
C ALA A 33 -0.97 16.69 7.10
N TRP A 34 -0.79 15.81 6.12
CA TRP A 34 -0.87 14.36 6.28
C TRP A 34 0.14 13.83 7.31
N VAL A 35 1.37 14.35 7.29
CA VAL A 35 2.44 14.00 8.24
C VAL A 35 2.09 14.47 9.66
N ALA A 36 1.61 15.71 9.78
CA ALA A 36 1.25 16.31 11.07
C ALA A 36 0.06 15.58 11.73
N GLU A 37 -0.97 15.24 10.96
CA GLU A 37 -2.13 14.49 11.46
C GLU A 37 -1.76 13.13 12.06
N ARG A 38 -0.67 12.52 11.59
CA ARG A 38 -0.21 11.20 12.03
C ARG A 38 0.95 11.26 13.03
N GLY A 39 1.41 12.45 13.39
CA GLY A 39 2.50 12.64 14.35
C GLY A 39 3.83 12.01 13.88
N LEU A 40 4.11 12.00 12.57
CA LEU A 40 5.27 11.32 12.00
C LEU A 40 6.57 12.16 12.02
N GLY A 41 6.61 13.20 12.83
CA GLY A 41 7.76 14.07 12.94
C GLY A 41 7.88 15.06 11.77
N ARG A 42 9.07 15.20 11.19
CA ARG A 42 9.30 16.11 10.06
C ARG A 42 8.76 15.52 8.75
N SER A 43 8.22 16.38 7.91
CA SER A 43 7.95 15.98 6.52
C SER A 43 9.28 15.91 5.75
N SER A 44 9.51 14.78 5.06
CA SER A 44 10.53 14.68 4.02
C SER A 44 10.15 15.52 2.80
N GLU A 45 11.09 15.74 1.90
CA GLU A 45 10.77 16.35 0.60
C GLU A 45 9.71 15.52 -0.16
N ILE A 46 8.75 16.20 -0.75
CA ILE A 46 7.65 15.54 -1.47
C ILE A 46 8.13 14.68 -2.65
N ALA A 47 9.23 15.07 -3.28
CA ALA A 47 9.84 14.27 -4.35
C ALA A 47 10.34 12.91 -3.83
N GLN A 48 10.94 12.88 -2.64
CA GLN A 48 11.38 11.64 -1.99
C GLN A 48 10.17 10.78 -1.58
N ALA A 49 9.13 11.40 -1.04
CA ALA A 49 7.90 10.69 -0.68
C ALA A 49 7.21 10.07 -1.92
N ARG A 50 7.16 10.79 -3.04
CA ARG A 50 6.65 10.26 -4.32
C ARG A 50 7.48 9.08 -4.82
N ALA A 51 8.80 9.20 -4.81
CA ALA A 51 9.71 8.14 -5.23
C ALA A 51 9.57 6.89 -4.35
N ALA A 52 9.52 7.07 -3.04
CA ALA A 52 9.34 5.97 -2.10
C ALA A 52 8.00 5.26 -2.28
N ARG A 53 6.91 6.03 -2.46
CA ARG A 53 5.60 5.46 -2.75
C ARG A 53 5.61 4.64 -4.05
N ALA A 54 6.23 5.16 -5.10
CA ALA A 54 6.35 4.46 -6.37
C ALA A 54 7.16 3.16 -6.22
N ALA A 55 8.30 3.20 -5.52
CA ALA A 55 9.14 2.04 -5.29
C ALA A 55 8.43 0.95 -4.47
N LEU A 56 7.74 1.32 -3.38
CA LEU A 56 6.98 0.39 -2.55
C LEU A 56 5.83 -0.25 -3.35
N ARG A 57 5.10 0.52 -4.15
CA ARG A 57 4.04 -0.02 -5.00
C ARG A 57 4.59 -0.97 -6.06
N SER A 58 5.67 -0.62 -6.76
CA SER A 58 6.34 -1.49 -7.72
C SER A 58 6.80 -2.81 -7.10
N SER A 59 7.34 -2.77 -5.88
CA SER A 59 7.72 -3.95 -5.12
C SER A 59 6.52 -4.86 -4.81
N ILE A 60 5.39 -4.27 -4.43
CA ILE A 60 4.15 -5.03 -4.14
C ILE A 60 3.56 -5.65 -5.43
N GLU A 61 3.66 -4.96 -6.55
CA GLU A 61 3.16 -5.43 -7.86
C GLU A 61 4.10 -6.44 -8.52
N GLY A 62 5.33 -6.59 -8.03
CA GLY A 62 6.37 -7.39 -8.68
C GLY A 62 6.77 -6.83 -10.04
N SER A 63 6.64 -5.52 -10.25
CA SER A 63 6.90 -4.86 -11.52
C SER A 63 8.34 -4.35 -11.63
N SER A 64 8.78 -4.08 -12.86
CA SER A 64 10.12 -3.54 -13.16
C SER A 64 10.26 -2.04 -12.91
N GLY A 65 9.36 -1.42 -12.18
CA GLY A 65 9.40 0.00 -11.84
C GLY A 65 10.51 0.37 -10.87
N PRO A 66 10.53 1.63 -10.36
CA PRO A 66 11.52 2.06 -9.38
C PRO A 66 11.55 1.13 -8.17
N GLN A 67 12.72 0.59 -7.85
CA GLN A 67 12.91 -0.39 -6.76
C GLN A 67 13.68 0.21 -5.57
N THR A 68 14.07 1.48 -5.67
CA THR A 68 14.92 2.10 -4.65
C THR A 68 14.19 3.24 -3.96
N ALA A 69 14.10 3.15 -2.64
CA ALA A 69 13.73 4.23 -1.74
C ALA A 69 14.67 4.18 -0.54
N ALA A 70 15.09 5.33 -0.05
CA ALA A 70 15.96 5.43 1.10
C ALA A 70 15.42 6.45 2.09
N GLY A 71 15.65 6.18 3.36
CA GLY A 71 15.31 7.07 4.48
C GLY A 71 16.19 6.72 5.67
N VAL A 72 16.21 7.59 6.67
CA VAL A 72 16.99 7.39 7.89
C VAL A 72 16.11 6.74 8.94
N VAL A 73 16.54 5.57 9.39
CA VAL A 73 15.92 4.81 10.49
C VAL A 73 16.98 4.56 11.54
N HIS A 74 16.63 4.81 12.78
CA HIS A 74 17.48 4.57 13.93
C HIS A 74 17.06 3.27 14.64
N ILE A 75 18.04 2.58 15.20
CA ILE A 75 17.77 1.50 16.16
C ILE A 75 18.05 2.06 17.54
N GLU A 76 17.06 2.09 18.40
CA GLU A 76 17.12 2.57 19.76
C GLU A 76 16.77 1.47 20.73
N LEU A 77 17.32 1.52 21.93
CA LEU A 77 16.93 0.64 23.04
C LEU A 77 15.89 1.37 23.90
N THR A 78 14.66 0.87 23.89
CA THR A 78 13.60 1.37 24.76
C THR A 78 13.24 0.26 25.74
N ASP A 79 13.46 0.53 27.03
CA ASP A 79 13.25 -0.47 28.11
C ASP A 79 14.00 -1.80 27.85
N GLY A 80 15.21 -1.70 27.26
CA GLY A 80 16.04 -2.86 26.94
C GLY A 80 15.63 -3.61 25.66
N VAL A 81 14.63 -3.13 24.91
CA VAL A 81 14.16 -3.74 23.67
C VAL A 81 14.62 -2.88 22.48
N PRO A 82 15.26 -3.48 21.45
CA PRO A 82 15.57 -2.75 20.22
C PRO A 82 14.29 -2.36 19.47
N VAL A 83 14.16 -1.07 19.14
CA VAL A 83 13.05 -0.52 18.36
C VAL A 83 13.58 0.28 17.18
N LEU A 84 12.85 0.25 16.06
CA LEU A 84 13.12 1.11 14.92
C LEU A 84 12.37 2.42 15.11
N SER A 85 13.11 3.52 15.11
CA SER A 85 12.57 4.88 15.23
C SER A 85 12.97 5.74 14.03
N SER A 86 12.26 6.82 13.79
CA SER A 86 12.62 7.85 12.82
C SER A 86 12.14 9.22 13.25
N SER A 87 12.91 10.25 12.88
CA SER A 87 12.54 11.65 13.11
C SER A 87 11.74 12.27 11.95
N ASP A 88 11.49 11.53 10.89
CA ASP A 88 10.74 12.00 9.73
C ASP A 88 9.76 10.94 9.19
N ALA A 89 8.79 11.42 8.43
CA ALA A 89 7.69 10.61 7.93
C ALA A 89 8.14 9.48 7.00
N LEU A 90 9.12 9.72 6.14
CA LEU A 90 9.61 8.70 5.21
C LEU A 90 10.32 7.57 5.94
N GLY A 91 11.19 7.90 6.88
CA GLY A 91 11.84 6.92 7.73
C GLY A 91 10.85 6.12 8.57
N ALA A 92 9.79 6.76 9.10
CA ALA A 92 8.72 6.06 9.82
C ALA A 92 7.99 5.03 8.94
N VAL A 93 7.63 5.40 7.69
CA VAL A 93 7.01 4.49 6.72
C VAL A 93 7.95 3.35 6.35
N LEU A 94 9.24 3.61 6.12
CA LEU A 94 10.21 2.59 5.78
C LEU A 94 10.49 1.65 6.97
N ALA A 95 10.52 2.18 8.20
CA ALA A 95 10.63 1.35 9.42
C ALA A 95 9.43 0.42 9.58
N ALA A 96 8.21 0.92 9.38
CA ALA A 96 7.00 0.09 9.37
C ALA A 96 7.06 -1.00 8.27
N SER A 97 7.48 -0.63 7.06
CA SER A 97 7.64 -1.57 5.95
C SER A 97 8.67 -2.67 6.26
N ALA A 98 9.80 -2.32 6.86
CA ALA A 98 10.83 -3.26 7.26
C ALA A 98 10.32 -4.23 8.34
N ARG A 99 9.64 -3.74 9.37
CA ARG A 99 9.02 -4.61 10.41
C ARG A 99 8.03 -5.59 9.79
N LEU A 100 7.16 -5.12 8.90
CA LEU A 100 6.16 -5.97 8.21
C LEU A 100 6.82 -7.02 7.30
N ALA A 101 7.91 -6.67 6.64
CA ALA A 101 8.69 -7.60 5.80
C ALA A 101 9.35 -8.70 6.65
N VAL A 102 10.01 -8.34 7.75
CA VAL A 102 10.63 -9.29 8.69
C VAL A 102 9.60 -10.25 9.30
N LEU A 103 8.39 -9.75 9.57
CA LEU A 103 7.28 -10.58 10.09
C LEU A 103 6.58 -11.43 9.01
N GLY A 104 7.08 -11.47 7.77
CA GLY A 104 6.49 -12.25 6.68
C GLY A 104 5.12 -11.74 6.22
N SER A 105 4.82 -10.47 6.52
CA SER A 105 3.53 -9.85 6.18
C SER A 105 3.54 -9.12 4.84
N TRP A 106 4.70 -8.95 4.21
CA TRP A 106 4.86 -8.19 2.96
C TRP A 106 4.00 -8.69 1.82
N GLU A 107 3.96 -10.01 1.61
CA GLU A 107 3.19 -10.65 0.53
C GLU A 107 1.66 -10.50 0.66
N ARG A 108 1.16 -9.98 1.80
CA ARG A 108 -0.25 -9.68 2.01
C ARG A 108 -0.65 -8.31 1.49
N PHE A 109 0.33 -7.44 1.22
CA PHE A 109 0.04 -6.18 0.53
C PHE A 109 -0.19 -6.45 -0.95
N LYS A 110 -1.26 -5.88 -1.47
CA LYS A 110 -1.68 -6.05 -2.86
C LYS A 110 -2.22 -4.74 -3.41
N ILE A 111 -2.11 -4.59 -4.72
CA ILE A 111 -2.75 -3.50 -5.45
C ILE A 111 -4.01 -4.06 -6.13
N CYS A 112 -5.12 -3.37 -5.99
CA CYS A 112 -6.36 -3.76 -6.64
C CYS A 112 -6.19 -3.70 -8.17
N PRO A 113 -6.42 -4.81 -8.91
CA PRO A 113 -6.20 -4.85 -10.35
C PRO A 113 -7.31 -4.19 -11.17
N ALA A 114 -8.35 -3.63 -10.53
CA ALA A 114 -9.38 -2.88 -11.26
C ALA A 114 -8.79 -1.60 -11.83
N ASP A 115 -8.93 -1.39 -13.15
CA ASP A 115 -8.31 -0.30 -13.92
C ASP A 115 -8.56 1.09 -13.31
N ASP A 116 -9.75 1.30 -12.76
CA ASP A 116 -10.22 2.55 -12.19
C ASP A 116 -10.06 2.63 -10.65
N CYS A 117 -9.41 1.64 -10.01
CA CYS A 117 -9.23 1.59 -8.57
C CYS A 117 -7.76 1.73 -8.16
N GLN A 118 -6.95 0.74 -8.45
CA GLN A 118 -5.52 0.65 -8.11
C GLN A 118 -5.19 0.93 -6.63
N ARG A 119 -6.17 0.71 -5.74
CA ARG A 119 -5.99 0.93 -4.30
C ARG A 119 -5.09 -0.17 -3.71
N ALA A 120 -4.11 0.22 -2.89
CA ALA A 120 -3.38 -0.71 -2.05
C ALA A 120 -4.29 -1.24 -0.93
N PHE A 121 -4.21 -2.52 -0.64
CA PHE A 121 -4.96 -3.16 0.45
C PHE A 121 -4.14 -4.29 1.07
N PHE A 122 -4.49 -4.66 2.30
CA PHE A 122 -3.89 -5.78 3.02
C PHE A 122 -4.83 -6.99 2.99
N ASP A 123 -4.33 -8.12 2.53
CA ASP A 123 -5.09 -9.36 2.45
C ASP A 123 -5.08 -10.10 3.79
N ARG A 124 -6.13 -9.91 4.58
CA ARG A 124 -6.34 -10.58 5.87
C ARG A 124 -6.93 -12.00 5.72
N SER A 125 -7.18 -12.48 4.49
CA SER A 125 -7.71 -13.82 4.29
C SER A 125 -6.71 -14.90 4.69
N ARG A 126 -7.24 -16.04 5.14
CA ARG A 126 -6.42 -17.18 5.59
C ARG A 126 -5.45 -17.65 4.51
N ASN A 127 -5.92 -17.75 3.27
CA ASN A 127 -5.18 -18.33 2.15
C ASN A 127 -4.53 -17.28 1.25
N ARG A 128 -4.47 -16.00 1.66
CA ARG A 128 -3.92 -14.88 0.85
C ARG A 128 -4.53 -14.80 -0.56
N SER A 129 -5.81 -15.20 -0.70
CA SER A 129 -6.48 -15.38 -2.00
C SER A 129 -7.32 -14.17 -2.45
N ARG A 130 -7.37 -13.12 -1.65
CA ARG A 130 -8.13 -11.92 -1.99
C ARG A 130 -7.47 -11.19 -3.17
N THR A 131 -8.23 -11.00 -4.25
CA THR A 131 -7.78 -10.31 -5.46
C THR A 131 -8.17 -8.83 -5.47
N TRP A 132 -9.35 -8.48 -4.93
CA TRP A 132 -9.92 -7.15 -5.00
C TRP A 132 -9.88 -6.45 -3.64
N CYS A 133 -9.65 -5.12 -3.63
CA CYS A 133 -9.73 -4.34 -2.39
C CYS A 133 -11.14 -4.38 -1.76
N SER A 134 -12.17 -4.58 -2.59
CA SER A 134 -13.55 -4.84 -2.17
C SER A 134 -14.22 -5.78 -3.18
N MET A 135 -14.74 -6.92 -2.68
CA MET A 135 -15.48 -7.84 -3.53
C MET A 135 -16.82 -7.23 -3.99
N GLN A 136 -17.48 -6.49 -3.10
CA GLN A 136 -18.77 -5.86 -3.39
C GLN A 136 -18.68 -4.76 -4.45
N VAL A 137 -17.58 -4.01 -4.47
CA VAL A 137 -17.38 -2.90 -5.42
C VAL A 137 -16.55 -3.38 -6.62
N CYS A 138 -15.26 -3.60 -6.44
CA CYS A 138 -14.35 -3.91 -7.54
C CYS A 138 -14.59 -5.30 -8.13
N GLY A 139 -14.77 -6.33 -7.28
CA GLY A 139 -15.01 -7.70 -7.74
C GLY A 139 -16.30 -7.84 -8.55
N ASN A 140 -17.41 -7.29 -8.06
CA ASN A 140 -18.70 -7.36 -8.77
C ASN A 140 -18.67 -6.54 -10.07
N ARG A 141 -18.03 -5.36 -10.07
CA ARG A 141 -17.87 -4.55 -11.28
C ARG A 141 -17.10 -5.29 -12.37
N GLU A 142 -16.00 -5.95 -12.04
CA GLU A 142 -15.20 -6.70 -12.99
C GLU A 142 -15.93 -7.97 -13.50
N LYS A 143 -16.68 -8.65 -12.65
CA LYS A 143 -17.56 -9.74 -13.09
C LYS A 143 -18.58 -9.27 -14.12
N ALA A 144 -19.26 -8.14 -13.86
CA ALA A 144 -20.22 -7.56 -14.78
C ALA A 144 -19.57 -7.12 -16.10
N ARG A 145 -18.36 -6.55 -16.06
CA ARG A 145 -17.57 -6.15 -17.24
C ARG A 145 -17.21 -7.36 -18.11
N THR A 146 -16.71 -8.42 -17.48
CA THR A 146 -16.35 -9.67 -18.16
C THR A 146 -17.58 -10.34 -18.79
N PHE A 147 -18.70 -10.37 -18.08
CA PHE A 147 -19.96 -10.90 -18.61
C PHE A 147 -20.39 -10.14 -19.87
N ARG A 148 -20.43 -8.81 -19.84
CA ARG A 148 -20.79 -7.99 -21.01
C ARG A 148 -19.85 -8.21 -22.20
N LYS A 149 -18.54 -8.36 -21.95
CA LYS A 149 -17.58 -8.67 -23.04
C LYS A 149 -17.86 -10.00 -23.71
N ARG A 150 -18.15 -11.05 -22.91
CA ARG A 150 -18.49 -12.39 -23.44
C ARG A 150 -19.76 -12.38 -24.25
N THR A 151 -20.82 -11.74 -23.77
CA THR A 151 -22.10 -11.64 -24.48
C THR A 151 -21.96 -10.89 -25.80
N ARG A 152 -21.19 -9.80 -25.85
CA ARG A 152 -20.91 -9.07 -27.10
C ARG A 152 -20.16 -9.92 -28.11
N ALA A 153 -19.12 -10.66 -27.68
CA ALA A 153 -18.36 -11.53 -28.56
C ALA A 153 -19.23 -12.65 -29.15
N GLN A 154 -20.10 -13.26 -28.36
CA GLN A 154 -21.04 -14.30 -28.82
C GLN A 154 -22.06 -13.76 -29.85
N ASN A 155 -22.60 -12.56 -29.60
CA ASN A 155 -23.56 -11.93 -30.54
C ASN A 155 -22.88 -11.50 -31.85
N SER A 156 -21.62 -11.12 -31.83
CA SER A 156 -20.86 -10.77 -33.05
C SER A 156 -20.60 -12.01 -33.93
N THR A 157 -20.37 -13.17 -33.30
CA THR A 157 -20.15 -14.43 -34.04
C THR A 157 -21.43 -14.94 -34.71
N LEU A 158 -22.60 -14.68 -34.11
CA LEU A 158 -23.90 -15.10 -34.68
C LEU A 158 -24.38 -14.16 -35.80
N ALA A 159 -23.86 -12.93 -35.88
CA ALA A 159 -24.23 -11.97 -36.93
C ALA A 159 -23.41 -12.12 -38.23
N THR A 160 -22.45 -13.05 -38.27
CA THR A 160 -21.56 -13.28 -39.44
C THR A 160 -21.88 -14.58 -40.17
N VAL A 161 -22.98 -15.27 -39.82
CA VAL A 161 -23.54 -16.45 -40.52
C VAL A 161 -24.84 -16.04 -41.23
#